data_0c47e3daf638f15d5351c7e7c1891964
#
_entry.id   0c47e3daf638f15d5351c7e7c1891964
#
_cell.length_a   1.000
_cell.length_b   1.000
_cell.length_c   1.000
_cell.angle_alpha   90.00
_cell.angle_beta   90.00
_cell.angle_gamma   90.00
#
_symmetry.space_group_name_H-M   'P 1'
#
loop_
_entity.id
_entity.type
_entity.pdbx_description
1 polymer ?
#
loop_
_entity_poly.entity_id
_entity_poly.type
_entity_poly.pdbx_seq_one_letter_code
_entity_poly.pdbx_strand_id
1 'polypeptide(L)'
;MAAARSDVVSVWLDEEPGNYDAQLMSARVAVERALRAHRQGHPYAWEFETRARREALLAARRAPQDPVPWVCLVTLAQTDTRQVRPEHRMEPAERMLPSGPWGLLYEVNQRDPYNREAYHRVLQFLLALDGPRAASLAAVFDLGRWVASQRPMGSPLLLLPAYAQIEQRRRSHIDPLWRQQWAHASTRDYTLDAFHGWFRKTPVGQCSVADLNCLAYALWAGYQYLEAAEVFAAMGPYAAREPWVSVHEGAAGPDPGEALLLRARAESFSYARSHGSRDGPHP
;
A
#
# COMPACT_ATOMS: atom_id res chain seq x y z
N MET A 1 4.76 -10.65 9.26
CA MET A 1 5.22 -11.70 8.31
C MET A 1 5.92 -12.88 9.01
N ALA A 2 6.82 -12.67 9.99
CA ALA A 2 7.45 -13.76 10.73
C ALA A 2 6.44 -14.64 11.51
N ALA A 3 5.53 -14.03 12.24
CA ALA A 3 4.51 -14.73 13.04
C ALA A 3 3.61 -15.69 12.20
N ALA A 4 3.38 -15.40 10.93
CA ALA A 4 2.61 -16.28 10.05
C ALA A 4 3.34 -17.58 9.66
N ARG A 5 4.65 -17.68 9.95
CA ARG A 5 5.49 -18.85 9.69
C ARG A 5 5.85 -19.62 10.95
N SER A 6 5.37 -19.19 12.12
CA SER A 6 5.64 -19.78 13.41
C SER A 6 4.33 -20.08 14.14
N ASP A 7 4.41 -20.86 15.22
CA ASP A 7 3.26 -21.20 16.07
C ASP A 7 3.18 -20.31 17.32
N VAL A 8 3.99 -19.26 17.39
CA VAL A 8 4.08 -18.38 18.57
C VAL A 8 2.73 -17.79 18.96
N VAL A 9 1.89 -17.40 17.99
CA VAL A 9 0.55 -16.84 18.27
C VAL A 9 -0.42 -17.91 18.73
N SER A 10 -0.29 -19.15 18.22
CA SER A 10 -1.10 -20.28 18.70
C SER A 10 -0.77 -20.61 20.14
N VAL A 11 0.53 -20.67 20.48
CA VAL A 11 0.99 -20.91 21.86
C VAL A 11 0.49 -19.80 22.79
N TRP A 12 0.62 -18.53 22.39
CA TRP A 12 0.12 -17.41 23.19
C TRP A 12 -1.38 -17.53 23.44
N LEU A 13 -2.18 -17.89 22.41
CA LEU A 13 -3.61 -18.06 22.55
C LEU A 13 -3.99 -19.25 23.45
N ASP A 14 -3.20 -20.32 23.43
CA ASP A 14 -3.38 -21.49 24.29
C ASP A 14 -3.04 -21.17 25.77
N GLU A 15 -1.99 -20.37 26.00
CA GLU A 15 -1.58 -19.91 27.34
C GLU A 15 -2.56 -18.87 27.90
N GLU A 16 -3.08 -17.99 27.07
CA GLU A 16 -3.98 -16.91 27.45
C GLU A 16 -5.27 -16.88 26.59
N PRO A 17 -6.18 -17.86 26.70
CA PRO A 17 -7.39 -17.96 25.85
C PRO A 17 -8.33 -16.75 25.96
N GLY A 18 -8.23 -16.04 27.09
CA GLY A 18 -8.99 -14.82 27.39
C GLY A 18 -8.38 -13.55 26.82
N ASN A 19 -7.17 -13.57 26.30
CA ASN A 19 -6.45 -12.38 25.83
C ASN A 19 -6.98 -11.93 24.46
N TYR A 20 -7.48 -10.68 24.38
CA TYR A 20 -7.97 -10.12 23.12
C TYR A 20 -6.88 -9.91 22.11
N ASP A 21 -5.70 -9.44 22.52
CA ASP A 21 -4.56 -9.17 21.62
C ASP A 21 -4.06 -10.46 20.97
N ALA A 22 -4.00 -11.57 21.74
CA ALA A 22 -3.67 -12.90 21.21
C ALA A 22 -4.71 -13.33 20.15
N GLN A 23 -6.00 -13.13 20.41
CA GLN A 23 -7.07 -13.44 19.46
C GLN A 23 -6.99 -12.58 18.20
N LEU A 24 -6.73 -11.28 18.36
CA LEU A 24 -6.57 -10.35 17.23
C LEU A 24 -5.35 -10.72 16.37
N MET A 25 -4.23 -11.05 17.02
CA MET A 25 -3.04 -11.51 16.30
C MET A 25 -3.27 -12.85 15.60
N SER A 26 -4.05 -13.76 16.18
CA SER A 26 -4.46 -15.01 15.53
C SER A 26 -5.25 -14.73 14.25
N ALA A 27 -6.22 -13.82 14.29
CA ALA A 27 -6.98 -13.40 13.12
C ALA A 27 -6.06 -12.83 12.02
N ARG A 28 -5.12 -11.93 12.36
CA ARG A 28 -4.16 -11.36 11.41
C ARG A 28 -3.24 -12.42 10.78
N VAL A 29 -2.74 -13.34 11.60
CA VAL A 29 -1.90 -14.47 11.13
C VAL A 29 -2.70 -15.39 10.22
N ALA A 30 -3.96 -15.69 10.55
CA ALA A 30 -4.83 -16.51 9.73
C ALA A 30 -5.09 -15.86 8.36
N VAL A 31 -5.31 -14.52 8.30
CA VAL A 31 -5.44 -13.77 7.04
C VAL A 31 -4.18 -13.88 6.19
N GLU A 32 -2.99 -13.68 6.75
CA GLU A 32 -1.74 -13.80 6.01
C GLU A 32 -1.48 -15.23 5.50
N ARG A 33 -1.89 -16.25 6.27
CA ARG A 33 -1.85 -17.66 5.84
C ARG A 33 -2.83 -17.91 4.69
N ALA A 34 -4.05 -17.37 4.76
CA ALA A 34 -5.05 -17.47 3.70
C ALA A 34 -4.58 -16.80 2.39
N LEU A 35 -4.06 -15.58 2.47
CA LEU A 35 -3.50 -14.89 1.30
C LEU A 35 -2.32 -15.66 0.67
N ARG A 36 -1.47 -16.26 1.50
CA ARG A 36 -0.35 -17.09 1.00
C ARG A 36 -0.87 -18.35 0.31
N ALA A 37 -1.79 -19.08 0.94
CA ALA A 37 -2.39 -20.27 0.36
C ALA A 37 -3.06 -19.97 -0.97
N HIS A 38 -3.80 -18.85 -1.07
CA HIS A 38 -4.42 -18.41 -2.31
C HIS A 38 -3.37 -18.12 -3.40
N ARG A 39 -2.33 -17.31 -3.11
CA ARG A 39 -1.25 -17.01 -4.07
C ARG A 39 -0.47 -18.23 -4.55
N GLN A 40 -0.37 -19.25 -3.72
CA GLN A 40 0.32 -20.50 -4.04
C GLN A 40 -0.58 -21.53 -4.73
N GLY A 41 -1.86 -21.21 -4.97
CA GLY A 41 -2.83 -22.17 -5.54
C GLY A 41 -3.02 -23.40 -4.64
N HIS A 42 -2.91 -23.24 -3.31
CA HIS A 42 -3.02 -24.36 -2.37
C HIS A 42 -4.41 -25.01 -2.45
N PRO A 43 -4.52 -26.33 -2.54
CA PRO A 43 -5.83 -27.03 -2.74
C PRO A 43 -6.85 -26.73 -1.65
N TYR A 44 -6.40 -26.42 -0.43
CA TYR A 44 -7.26 -26.07 0.72
C TYR A 44 -7.26 -24.57 1.01
N ALA A 45 -6.98 -23.69 0.03
CA ALA A 45 -6.94 -22.25 0.23
C ALA A 45 -8.26 -21.70 0.81
N TRP A 46 -9.41 -22.28 0.42
CA TRP A 46 -10.73 -21.91 0.91
C TRP A 46 -10.92 -22.21 2.41
N GLU A 47 -10.28 -23.26 2.93
CA GLU A 47 -10.33 -23.57 4.39
C GLU A 47 -9.56 -22.52 5.20
N PHE A 48 -8.38 -22.11 4.71
CA PHE A 48 -7.60 -21.04 5.31
C PHE A 48 -8.40 -19.73 5.32
N GLU A 49 -9.06 -19.38 4.23
CA GLU A 49 -9.91 -18.18 4.12
C GLU A 49 -11.09 -18.27 5.10
N THR A 50 -11.79 -19.39 5.13
CA THR A 50 -12.95 -19.60 6.02
C THR A 50 -12.56 -19.50 7.48
N ARG A 51 -11.42 -20.06 7.86
CA ARG A 51 -10.85 -19.93 9.20
C ARG A 51 -10.51 -18.48 9.54
N ALA A 52 -9.78 -17.80 8.66
CA ALA A 52 -9.38 -16.41 8.88
C ALA A 52 -10.59 -15.49 9.03
N ARG A 53 -11.61 -15.68 8.21
CA ARG A 53 -12.87 -14.95 8.30
C ARG A 53 -13.57 -15.16 9.63
N ARG A 54 -13.67 -16.41 10.08
CA ARG A 54 -14.28 -16.75 11.37
C ARG A 54 -13.55 -16.07 12.52
N GLU A 55 -12.23 -16.13 12.53
CA GLU A 55 -11.40 -15.51 13.57
C GLU A 55 -11.54 -13.99 13.57
N ALA A 56 -11.56 -13.34 12.39
CA ALA A 56 -11.78 -11.91 12.28
C ALA A 56 -13.18 -11.50 12.80
N LEU A 57 -14.24 -12.24 12.44
CA LEU A 57 -15.60 -11.97 12.94
C LEU A 57 -15.73 -12.18 14.45
N LEU A 58 -15.03 -13.15 15.02
CA LEU A 58 -14.99 -13.37 16.47
C LEU A 58 -14.30 -12.19 17.18
N ALA A 59 -13.19 -11.72 16.66
CA ALA A 59 -12.49 -10.54 17.17
C ALA A 59 -13.36 -9.27 17.08
N ALA A 60 -14.06 -9.05 15.96
CA ALA A 60 -14.98 -7.92 15.76
C ALA A 60 -16.13 -7.91 16.78
N ARG A 61 -16.68 -9.09 17.13
CA ARG A 61 -17.73 -9.20 18.14
C ARG A 61 -17.23 -8.89 19.55
N ARG A 62 -15.99 -9.25 19.84
CA ARG A 62 -15.40 -9.07 21.16
C ARG A 62 -14.99 -7.63 21.42
N ALA A 63 -14.48 -6.93 20.40
CA ALA A 63 -14.13 -5.53 20.46
C ALA A 63 -14.76 -4.76 19.28
N PRO A 64 -16.06 -4.38 19.40
CA PRO A 64 -16.80 -3.75 18.30
C PRO A 64 -16.23 -2.42 17.83
N GLN A 65 -15.40 -1.73 18.63
CA GLN A 65 -14.78 -0.45 18.30
C GLN A 65 -13.39 -0.61 17.65
N ASP A 66 -12.84 -1.82 17.63
CA ASP A 66 -11.53 -2.05 16.98
C ASP A 66 -11.70 -2.15 15.46
N PRO A 67 -10.99 -1.31 14.66
CA PRO A 67 -11.03 -1.37 13.20
C PRO A 67 -10.30 -2.59 12.61
N VAL A 68 -9.32 -3.16 13.33
CA VAL A 68 -8.40 -4.18 12.79
C VAL A 68 -9.11 -5.45 12.33
N PRO A 69 -10.11 -6.01 13.02
CA PRO A 69 -10.86 -7.16 12.53
C PRO A 69 -11.56 -6.87 11.18
N TRP A 70 -12.07 -5.66 11.00
CA TRP A 70 -12.70 -5.24 9.75
C TRP A 70 -11.69 -5.05 8.62
N VAL A 71 -10.49 -4.53 8.93
CA VAL A 71 -9.36 -4.52 7.99
C VAL A 71 -8.98 -5.94 7.55
N CYS A 72 -9.00 -6.91 8.47
CA CYS A 72 -8.80 -8.32 8.14
C CYS A 72 -9.84 -8.83 7.12
N LEU A 73 -11.12 -8.48 7.28
CA LEU A 73 -12.18 -8.86 6.36
C LEU A 73 -12.03 -8.18 4.99
N VAL A 74 -11.70 -6.88 4.94
CA VAL A 74 -11.35 -6.17 3.69
C VAL A 74 -10.16 -6.87 3.00
N THR A 75 -9.17 -7.28 3.79
CA THR A 75 -7.98 -7.96 3.25
C THR A 75 -8.33 -9.30 2.59
N LEU A 76 -9.24 -10.08 3.18
CA LEU A 76 -9.69 -11.35 2.63
C LEU A 76 -10.47 -11.21 1.31
N ALA A 77 -11.04 -10.03 1.02
CA ALA A 77 -11.70 -9.81 -0.27
C ALA A 77 -10.77 -10.08 -1.46
N GLN A 78 -9.45 -9.92 -1.31
CA GLN A 78 -8.46 -10.23 -2.36
C GLN A 78 -8.44 -11.71 -2.79
N THR A 79 -8.94 -12.62 -1.96
CA THR A 79 -9.01 -14.06 -2.29
C THR A 79 -10.28 -14.42 -3.06
N ASP A 80 -11.27 -13.54 -3.09
CA ASP A 80 -12.54 -13.70 -3.79
C ASP A 80 -12.55 -12.94 -5.12
N THR A 81 -11.64 -13.32 -6.03
CA THR A 81 -11.41 -12.63 -7.32
C THR A 81 -12.66 -12.59 -8.22
N ARG A 82 -13.62 -13.48 -7.98
CA ARG A 82 -14.90 -13.56 -8.70
C ARG A 82 -16.04 -12.84 -7.98
N GLN A 83 -15.82 -12.26 -6.83
CA GLN A 83 -16.82 -11.58 -6.02
C GLN A 83 -18.05 -12.44 -5.73
N VAL A 84 -17.84 -13.68 -5.32
CA VAL A 84 -18.92 -14.63 -5.00
C VAL A 84 -19.68 -14.16 -3.75
N ARG A 85 -18.96 -13.59 -2.78
CA ARG A 85 -19.55 -13.11 -1.52
C ARG A 85 -20.28 -11.79 -1.73
N PRO A 86 -21.51 -11.62 -1.22
CA PRO A 86 -22.30 -10.39 -1.36
C PRO A 86 -21.56 -9.14 -0.84
N GLU A 87 -20.85 -9.23 0.30
CA GLU A 87 -20.10 -8.13 0.89
C GLU A 87 -18.89 -7.67 0.07
N HIS A 88 -18.44 -8.46 -0.90
CA HIS A 88 -17.32 -8.10 -1.80
C HIS A 88 -17.81 -7.50 -3.13
N ARG A 89 -19.12 -7.38 -3.33
CA ARG A 89 -19.73 -6.84 -4.55
C ARG A 89 -20.76 -5.74 -4.31
N MET A 90 -20.61 -5.02 -3.20
CA MET A 90 -21.45 -3.85 -2.93
C MET A 90 -21.13 -2.72 -3.90
N GLU A 91 -22.17 -1.99 -4.29
CA GLU A 91 -22.00 -0.79 -5.12
C GLU A 91 -21.36 0.33 -4.29
N PRO A 92 -20.38 1.05 -4.85
CA PRO A 92 -19.77 2.19 -4.19
C PRO A 92 -20.70 3.41 -4.22
N ALA A 93 -20.44 4.36 -3.31
CA ALA A 93 -21.06 5.69 -3.39
C ALA A 93 -20.57 6.49 -4.61
N GLU A 94 -19.32 6.25 -5.02
CA GLU A 94 -18.68 6.89 -6.17
C GLU A 94 -18.89 6.06 -7.45
N ARG A 95 -19.60 6.62 -8.41
CA ARG A 95 -20.02 5.92 -9.65
C ARG A 95 -18.87 5.45 -10.53
N MET A 96 -17.68 6.04 -10.40
CA MET A 96 -16.52 5.67 -11.20
C MET A 96 -15.80 4.43 -10.67
N LEU A 97 -16.12 4.02 -9.46
CA LEU A 97 -15.51 2.84 -8.83
C LEU A 97 -16.35 1.58 -9.14
N PRO A 98 -15.73 0.42 -9.33
CA PRO A 98 -16.46 -0.83 -9.49
C PRO A 98 -17.05 -1.32 -8.16
N SER A 99 -17.99 -2.27 -8.23
CA SER A 99 -18.48 -2.99 -7.05
C SER A 99 -17.31 -3.59 -6.28
N GLY A 100 -17.40 -3.57 -4.95
CA GLY A 100 -16.28 -3.96 -4.10
C GLY A 100 -16.66 -4.19 -2.63
N PRO A 101 -15.67 -4.32 -1.73
CA PRO A 101 -15.88 -4.53 -0.30
C PRO A 101 -16.23 -3.21 0.45
N TRP A 102 -17.07 -2.38 -0.16
CA TRP A 102 -17.37 -1.02 0.33
C TRP A 102 -18.06 -1.01 1.68
N GLY A 103 -18.92 -2.00 1.95
CA GLY A 103 -19.55 -2.14 3.27
C GLY A 103 -18.54 -2.47 4.37
N LEU A 104 -17.54 -3.31 4.07
CA LEU A 104 -16.45 -3.62 5.00
C LEU A 104 -15.55 -2.40 5.22
N LEU A 105 -15.25 -1.64 4.17
CA LEU A 105 -14.51 -0.38 4.29
C LEU A 105 -15.29 0.66 5.11
N TYR A 106 -16.60 0.74 4.94
CA TYR A 106 -17.45 1.59 5.76
C TYR A 106 -17.34 1.25 7.25
N GLU A 107 -17.38 -0.05 7.60
CA GLU A 107 -17.20 -0.51 8.98
C GLU A 107 -15.82 -0.11 9.55
N VAL A 108 -14.76 -0.14 8.75
CA VAL A 108 -13.45 0.39 9.16
C VAL A 108 -13.54 1.90 9.42
N ASN A 109 -14.09 2.66 8.47
CA ASN A 109 -14.14 4.12 8.55
C ASN A 109 -15.01 4.64 9.70
N GLN A 110 -15.99 3.88 10.17
CA GLN A 110 -16.77 4.22 11.37
C GLN A 110 -15.93 4.19 12.65
N ARG A 111 -14.83 3.43 12.66
CA ARG A 111 -13.95 3.20 13.82
C ARG A 111 -12.64 3.96 13.73
N ASP A 112 -12.07 3.99 12.54
CA ASP A 112 -10.81 4.67 12.22
C ASP A 112 -10.91 5.30 10.83
N PRO A 113 -11.43 6.53 10.75
CA PRO A 113 -11.60 7.24 9.50
C PRO A 113 -10.28 7.38 8.73
N TYR A 114 -10.30 7.07 7.45
CA TYR A 114 -9.13 7.11 6.58
C TYR A 114 -8.00 6.14 6.97
N ASN A 115 -8.36 5.00 7.56
CA ASN A 115 -7.40 3.94 7.91
C ASN A 115 -6.55 3.56 6.70
N ARG A 116 -5.25 3.85 6.76
CA ARG A 116 -4.32 3.65 5.65
C ARG A 116 -4.34 2.21 5.13
N GLU A 117 -4.28 1.24 6.05
CA GLU A 117 -4.22 -0.18 5.66
C GLU A 117 -5.48 -0.61 4.90
N ALA A 118 -6.66 -0.20 5.36
CA ALA A 118 -7.92 -0.55 4.70
C ALA A 118 -7.98 -0.08 3.25
N TYR A 119 -7.61 1.17 2.97
CA TYR A 119 -7.61 1.69 1.60
C TYR A 119 -6.56 1.00 0.71
N HIS A 120 -5.38 0.69 1.24
CA HIS A 120 -4.40 -0.14 0.53
C HIS A 120 -4.94 -1.56 0.24
N ARG A 121 -5.72 -2.15 1.16
CA ARG A 121 -6.33 -3.47 0.94
C ARG A 121 -7.43 -3.43 -0.12
N VAL A 122 -8.22 -2.35 -0.20
CA VAL A 122 -9.16 -2.13 -1.30
C VAL A 122 -8.42 -1.99 -2.63
N LEU A 123 -7.31 -1.23 -2.67
CA LEU A 123 -6.47 -1.14 -3.87
C LEU A 123 -5.98 -2.53 -4.31
N GLN A 124 -5.47 -3.34 -3.38
CA GLN A 124 -5.03 -4.71 -3.67
C GLN A 124 -6.18 -5.61 -4.14
N PHE A 125 -7.39 -5.44 -3.56
CA PHE A 125 -8.58 -6.14 -4.02
C PHE A 125 -8.89 -5.82 -5.49
N LEU A 126 -8.92 -4.54 -5.87
CA LEU A 126 -9.17 -4.14 -7.27
C LEU A 126 -8.13 -4.73 -8.23
N LEU A 127 -6.88 -4.80 -7.78
CA LEU A 127 -5.79 -5.40 -8.54
C LEU A 127 -5.89 -6.93 -8.67
N ALA A 128 -6.60 -7.59 -7.75
CA ALA A 128 -6.78 -9.04 -7.74
C ALA A 128 -7.98 -9.53 -8.55
N LEU A 129 -8.90 -8.64 -8.97
CA LEU A 129 -10.09 -9.02 -9.73
C LEU A 129 -9.74 -9.66 -11.07
N ASP A 130 -10.45 -10.75 -11.42
CA ASP A 130 -10.25 -11.53 -12.62
C ASP A 130 -11.43 -11.44 -13.61
N GLY A 131 -11.17 -11.82 -14.88
CA GLY A 131 -12.19 -12.00 -15.91
C GLY A 131 -12.91 -10.72 -16.30
N PRO A 132 -14.22 -10.75 -16.58
CA PRO A 132 -15.01 -9.59 -17.00
C PRO A 132 -15.11 -8.49 -15.92
N ARG A 133 -14.77 -8.84 -14.67
CA ARG A 133 -14.74 -7.92 -13.51
C ARG A 133 -13.33 -7.44 -13.19
N ALA A 134 -12.32 -7.87 -13.97
CA ALA A 134 -10.97 -7.34 -13.81
C ALA A 134 -11.06 -5.81 -13.82
N ALA A 135 -10.72 -5.19 -12.70
CA ALA A 135 -10.66 -3.75 -12.64
C ALA A 135 -9.62 -3.31 -13.66
N SER A 136 -10.04 -2.47 -14.59
CA SER A 136 -9.06 -1.78 -15.42
C SER A 136 -8.11 -1.04 -14.49
N LEU A 137 -6.86 -0.87 -14.88
CA LEU A 137 -5.94 0.01 -14.13
C LEU A 137 -6.56 1.38 -13.89
N ALA A 138 -7.47 1.83 -14.77
CA ALA A 138 -8.27 3.04 -14.57
C ALA A 138 -9.01 3.04 -13.22
N ALA A 139 -9.68 1.96 -12.83
CA ALA A 139 -10.39 1.88 -11.54
C ALA A 139 -9.45 1.99 -10.33
N VAL A 140 -8.22 1.48 -10.46
CA VAL A 140 -7.20 1.61 -9.40
C VAL A 140 -6.72 3.07 -9.27
N PHE A 141 -6.54 3.76 -10.40
CA PHE A 141 -6.24 5.19 -10.41
C PHE A 141 -7.41 6.03 -9.91
N ASP A 142 -8.63 5.67 -10.30
CA ASP A 142 -9.84 6.36 -9.84
C ASP A 142 -10.01 6.24 -8.33
N LEU A 143 -9.76 5.05 -7.75
CA LEU A 143 -9.70 4.87 -6.30
C LEU A 143 -8.66 5.81 -5.67
N GLY A 144 -7.42 5.81 -6.18
CA GLY A 144 -6.36 6.64 -5.64
C GLY A 144 -6.71 8.12 -5.65
N ARG A 145 -7.23 8.63 -6.78
CA ARG A 145 -7.65 10.03 -6.93
C ARG A 145 -8.84 10.37 -6.03
N TRP A 146 -9.85 9.51 -6.00
CA TRP A 146 -11.02 9.72 -5.14
C TRP A 146 -10.62 9.83 -3.67
N VAL A 147 -9.82 8.87 -3.17
CA VAL A 147 -9.35 8.90 -1.78
C VAL A 147 -8.49 10.14 -1.51
N ALA A 148 -7.57 10.47 -2.42
CA ALA A 148 -6.73 11.65 -2.28
C ALA A 148 -7.54 12.95 -2.22
N SER A 149 -8.69 13.05 -2.90
CA SER A 149 -9.56 14.24 -2.88
C SER A 149 -10.33 14.43 -1.57
N GLN A 150 -10.59 13.35 -0.80
CA GLN A 150 -11.44 13.39 0.40
C GLN A 150 -10.68 13.29 1.72
N ARG A 151 -9.41 12.92 1.68
CA ARG A 151 -8.59 12.67 2.88
C ARG A 151 -8.26 13.95 3.66
N PRO A 152 -8.01 13.87 4.99
CA PRO A 152 -7.50 15.00 5.77
C PRO A 152 -6.07 15.38 5.36
N MET A 153 -5.69 16.63 5.63
CA MET A 153 -4.29 17.08 5.49
C MET A 153 -3.36 16.21 6.36
N GLY A 154 -2.17 15.93 5.86
CA GLY A 154 -1.20 15.07 6.55
C GLY A 154 -1.46 13.56 6.39
N SER A 155 -2.44 13.16 5.59
CA SER A 155 -2.73 11.75 5.38
C SER A 155 -1.77 11.10 4.36
N PRO A 156 -1.18 9.93 4.68
CA PRO A 156 -0.36 9.15 3.74
C PRO A 156 -1.17 8.57 2.58
N LEU A 157 -2.50 8.64 2.62
CA LEU A 157 -3.38 8.23 1.53
C LEU A 157 -3.20 9.07 0.25
N LEU A 158 -2.56 10.24 0.35
CA LEU A 158 -2.08 11.00 -0.82
C LEU A 158 -1.14 10.19 -1.72
N LEU A 159 -0.50 9.13 -1.21
CA LEU A 159 0.37 8.25 -1.98
C LEU A 159 -0.36 7.18 -2.80
N LEU A 160 -1.68 6.98 -2.60
CA LEU A 160 -2.40 5.93 -3.33
C LEU A 160 -2.27 6.05 -4.87
N PRO A 161 -2.32 7.24 -5.49
CA PRO A 161 -2.06 7.37 -6.94
C PRO A 161 -0.65 6.90 -7.33
N ALA A 162 0.36 7.19 -6.50
CA ALA A 162 1.73 6.71 -6.75
C ALA A 162 1.84 5.19 -6.61
N TYR A 163 1.18 4.59 -5.64
CA TYR A 163 1.08 3.13 -5.52
C TYR A 163 0.39 2.49 -6.73
N ALA A 164 -0.68 3.12 -7.24
CA ALA A 164 -1.35 2.66 -8.47
C ALA A 164 -0.40 2.70 -9.68
N GLN A 165 0.39 3.76 -9.83
CA GLN A 165 1.38 3.91 -10.90
C GLN A 165 2.52 2.89 -10.81
N ILE A 166 2.99 2.58 -9.59
CA ILE A 166 3.99 1.53 -9.34
C ILE A 166 3.42 0.17 -9.76
N GLU A 167 2.17 -0.13 -9.39
CA GLU A 167 1.52 -1.38 -9.78
C GLU A 167 1.32 -1.49 -11.30
N GLN A 168 0.99 -0.39 -11.97
CA GLN A 168 0.96 -0.34 -13.43
C GLN A 168 2.32 -0.69 -14.01
N ARG A 169 3.39 -0.07 -13.51
CA ARG A 169 4.75 -0.33 -13.95
C ARG A 169 5.15 -1.80 -13.76
N ARG A 170 4.83 -2.37 -12.60
CA ARG A 170 5.09 -3.79 -12.30
C ARG A 170 4.42 -4.75 -13.26
N ARG A 171 3.23 -4.41 -13.78
CA ARG A 171 2.44 -5.24 -14.71
C ARG A 171 2.75 -5.00 -16.18
N SER A 172 3.33 -3.85 -16.50
CA SER A 172 3.69 -3.48 -17.86
C SER A 172 5.01 -4.15 -18.25
N HIS A 173 5.12 -4.55 -19.51
CA HIS A 173 6.41 -4.91 -20.09
C HIS A 173 7.36 -3.72 -20.07
N ILE A 174 8.66 -3.98 -20.22
CA ILE A 174 9.70 -2.94 -20.21
C ILE A 174 9.37 -1.87 -21.26
N ASP A 175 8.98 -0.69 -20.77
CA ASP A 175 8.74 0.49 -21.60
C ASP A 175 9.93 1.44 -21.41
N PRO A 176 10.73 1.70 -22.43
CA PRO A 176 11.89 2.60 -22.31
C PRO A 176 11.49 4.05 -21.96
N LEU A 177 10.24 4.42 -22.18
CA LEU A 177 9.72 5.76 -21.90
C LEU A 177 8.95 5.85 -20.55
N TRP A 178 9.05 4.85 -19.72
CA TRP A 178 8.29 4.74 -18.46
C TRP A 178 8.42 5.98 -17.54
N ARG A 179 9.59 6.64 -17.53
CA ARG A 179 9.79 7.86 -16.74
C ARG A 179 8.96 9.03 -17.25
N GLN A 180 8.59 9.08 -18.53
CA GLN A 180 7.71 10.11 -19.06
C GLN A 180 6.32 10.05 -18.44
N GLN A 181 5.84 8.84 -18.07
CA GLN A 181 4.58 8.68 -17.37
C GLN A 181 4.62 9.34 -15.98
N TRP A 182 5.76 9.30 -15.29
CA TRP A 182 5.96 9.98 -14.00
C TRP A 182 6.15 11.49 -14.16
N ALA A 183 6.75 11.93 -15.25
CA ALA A 183 6.92 13.35 -15.56
C ALA A 183 5.65 14.02 -16.13
N HIS A 184 4.63 13.21 -16.48
CA HIS A 184 3.36 13.74 -16.95
C HIS A 184 2.69 14.62 -15.88
N ALA A 185 2.12 15.75 -16.28
CA ALA A 185 1.61 16.78 -15.36
C ALA A 185 0.74 16.22 -14.24
N SER A 186 -0.25 15.37 -14.58
CA SER A 186 -1.17 14.82 -13.58
C SER A 186 -0.46 13.92 -12.55
N THR A 187 0.49 13.07 -12.97
CA THR A 187 1.24 12.18 -12.08
C THR A 187 2.19 12.97 -11.19
N ARG A 188 2.87 13.95 -11.79
CA ARG A 188 3.75 14.87 -11.06
C ARG A 188 2.98 15.63 -9.98
N ASP A 189 1.81 16.18 -10.32
CA ASP A 189 1.01 16.97 -9.39
C ASP A 189 0.58 16.13 -8.19
N TYR A 190 0.07 14.89 -8.38
CA TYR A 190 -0.24 13.98 -7.27
C TYR A 190 0.98 13.63 -6.41
N THR A 191 2.15 13.47 -7.03
CA THR A 191 3.38 13.16 -6.30
C THR A 191 3.82 14.36 -5.45
N LEU A 192 3.74 15.59 -5.99
CA LEU A 192 4.02 16.81 -5.25
C LEU A 192 2.97 17.09 -4.18
N ASP A 193 1.69 16.79 -4.41
CA ASP A 193 0.65 16.85 -3.39
C ASP A 193 0.96 15.92 -2.21
N ALA A 194 1.44 14.71 -2.48
CA ALA A 194 1.88 13.80 -1.41
C ALA A 194 3.12 14.35 -0.67
N PHE A 195 4.05 14.95 -1.38
CA PHE A 195 5.23 15.57 -0.77
C PHE A 195 4.88 16.77 0.12
N HIS A 196 4.11 17.73 -0.40
CA HIS A 196 3.74 18.93 0.34
C HIS A 196 2.60 18.72 1.35
N GLY A 197 1.62 17.89 1.01
CA GLY A 197 0.40 17.69 1.79
C GLY A 197 0.51 16.62 2.86
N TRP A 198 1.45 15.68 2.72
CA TRP A 198 1.71 14.63 3.72
C TRP A 198 3.13 14.72 4.28
N PHE A 199 4.17 14.48 3.47
CA PHE A 199 5.55 14.34 3.97
C PHE A 199 6.03 15.57 4.76
N ARG A 200 5.84 16.76 4.22
CA ARG A 200 6.21 18.02 4.90
C ARG A 200 5.30 18.41 6.06
N LYS A 201 4.15 17.73 6.23
CA LYS A 201 3.18 18.00 7.31
C LYS A 201 3.22 16.98 8.43
N THR A 202 3.97 15.89 8.27
CA THR A 202 4.01 14.77 9.20
C THR A 202 5.42 14.64 9.78
N PRO A 203 5.58 14.53 11.11
CA PRO A 203 6.87 14.23 11.70
C PRO A 203 7.48 12.94 11.12
N VAL A 204 8.75 12.97 10.76
CA VAL A 204 9.43 11.84 10.09
C VAL A 204 9.29 10.53 10.87
N GLY A 205 9.34 10.59 12.21
CA GLY A 205 9.15 9.38 13.05
C GLY A 205 7.75 8.76 12.99
N GLN A 206 6.77 9.45 12.38
CA GLN A 206 5.43 8.93 12.14
C GLN A 206 5.23 8.44 10.70
N CYS A 207 6.20 8.69 9.81
CA CYS A 207 6.16 8.22 8.44
C CYS A 207 6.61 6.76 8.36
N SER A 208 5.84 5.92 7.66
CA SER A 208 6.28 4.55 7.43
C SER A 208 7.45 4.51 6.43
N VAL A 209 8.43 3.64 6.66
CA VAL A 209 9.56 3.45 5.75
C VAL A 209 9.06 3.05 4.35
N ALA A 210 7.99 2.25 4.25
CA ALA A 210 7.41 1.85 2.97
C ALA A 210 6.83 3.04 2.19
N ASP A 211 6.15 3.96 2.87
CA ASP A 211 5.59 5.17 2.24
C ASP A 211 6.69 6.13 1.81
N LEU A 212 7.72 6.31 2.63
CA LEU A 212 8.88 7.13 2.25
C LEU A 212 9.60 6.56 1.02
N ASN A 213 9.76 5.23 0.92
CA ASN A 213 10.34 4.60 -0.27
C ASN A 213 9.46 4.79 -1.50
N CYS A 214 8.13 4.67 -1.37
CA CYS A 214 7.18 4.94 -2.45
C CYS A 214 7.30 6.38 -2.96
N LEU A 215 7.30 7.36 -2.03
CA LEU A 215 7.42 8.77 -2.37
C LEU A 215 8.77 9.10 -3.00
N ALA A 216 9.88 8.63 -2.41
CA ALA A 216 11.23 8.84 -2.95
C ALA A 216 11.37 8.29 -4.38
N TYR A 217 10.83 7.10 -4.63
CA TYR A 217 10.79 6.52 -5.97
C TYR A 217 9.97 7.37 -6.94
N ALA A 218 8.77 7.77 -6.56
CA ALA A 218 7.86 8.56 -7.40
C ALA A 218 8.48 9.93 -7.78
N LEU A 219 9.06 10.62 -6.82
CA LEU A 219 9.75 11.90 -7.02
C LEU A 219 10.95 11.74 -7.94
N TRP A 220 11.84 10.77 -7.67
CA TRP A 220 13.01 10.49 -8.51
C TRP A 220 12.60 10.10 -9.93
N ALA A 221 11.62 9.21 -10.09
CA ALA A 221 11.12 8.77 -11.39
C ALA A 221 10.53 9.94 -12.20
N GLY A 222 9.89 10.89 -11.53
CA GLY A 222 9.33 12.12 -12.10
C GLY A 222 10.32 13.28 -12.24
N TYR A 223 11.64 13.05 -12.05
CA TYR A 223 12.70 14.07 -12.13
C TYR A 223 12.60 15.20 -11.09
N GLN A 224 11.87 14.99 -9.99
CA GLN A 224 11.76 15.91 -8.85
C GLN A 224 12.92 15.63 -7.86
N TYR A 225 14.15 15.88 -8.31
CA TYR A 225 15.35 15.43 -7.58
C TYR A 225 15.58 16.17 -6.25
N LEU A 226 15.17 17.44 -6.14
CA LEU A 226 15.32 18.20 -4.90
C LEU A 226 14.41 17.62 -3.81
N GLU A 227 13.15 17.39 -4.13
CA GLU A 227 12.16 16.80 -3.24
C GLU A 227 12.54 15.36 -2.89
N ALA A 228 13.02 14.59 -3.88
CA ALA A 228 13.51 13.23 -3.63
C ALA A 228 14.69 13.22 -2.65
N ALA A 229 15.63 14.17 -2.77
CA ALA A 229 16.76 14.29 -1.85
C ALA A 229 16.31 14.55 -0.40
N GLU A 230 15.28 15.39 -0.19
CA GLU A 230 14.70 15.62 1.14
C GLU A 230 14.13 14.33 1.73
N VAL A 231 13.37 13.57 0.93
CA VAL A 231 12.79 12.30 1.38
C VAL A 231 13.89 11.26 1.67
N PHE A 232 14.91 11.14 0.81
CA PHE A 232 16.04 10.26 1.06
C PHE A 232 16.84 10.65 2.31
N ALA A 233 16.98 11.94 2.59
CA ALA A 233 17.61 12.41 3.81
C ALA A 233 16.80 12.00 5.05
N ALA A 234 15.46 12.15 5.00
CA ALA A 234 14.56 11.74 6.07
C ALA A 234 14.55 10.22 6.29
N MET A 235 14.70 9.42 5.24
CA MET A 235 14.80 7.96 5.35
C MET A 235 16.07 7.50 6.08
N GLY A 236 17.14 8.29 6.03
CA GLY A 236 18.42 7.91 6.63
C GLY A 236 18.97 6.59 6.02
N PRO A 237 19.42 5.64 6.86
CA PRO A 237 19.94 4.35 6.39
C PRO A 237 18.83 3.31 6.09
N TYR A 238 17.57 3.64 6.37
CA TYR A 238 16.47 2.67 6.27
C TYR A 238 15.90 2.62 4.85
N ALA A 239 15.61 1.40 4.38
CA ALA A 239 14.97 1.18 3.09
C ALA A 239 13.96 0.02 3.19
N ALA A 240 12.92 0.08 2.35
CA ALA A 240 12.05 -1.04 2.06
C ALA A 240 12.44 -1.67 0.73
N ARG A 241 12.23 -2.98 0.59
CA ARG A 241 12.50 -3.69 -0.69
C ARG A 241 11.67 -3.12 -1.84
N GLU A 242 10.40 -2.85 -1.56
CA GLU A 242 9.48 -2.25 -2.52
C GLU A 242 9.56 -0.72 -2.45
N PRO A 243 9.41 -0.01 -3.59
CA PRO A 243 9.10 -0.54 -4.92
C PRO A 243 10.31 -1.01 -5.74
N TRP A 244 11.53 -0.82 -5.28
CA TRP A 244 12.78 -0.93 -6.03
C TRP A 244 12.97 -2.29 -6.71
N VAL A 245 12.64 -3.38 -6.01
CA VAL A 245 12.75 -4.75 -6.55
C VAL A 245 11.71 -5.03 -7.63
N SER A 246 10.51 -4.44 -7.53
CA SER A 246 9.44 -4.69 -8.48
C SER A 246 9.53 -3.87 -9.77
N VAL A 247 10.33 -2.79 -9.76
CA VAL A 247 10.39 -1.83 -10.89
C VAL A 247 11.77 -1.74 -11.54
N HIS A 248 12.74 -2.56 -11.10
CA HIS A 248 14.10 -2.54 -11.67
C HIS A 248 14.11 -2.94 -13.15
N GLU A 249 15.02 -2.39 -13.91
CA GLU A 249 15.16 -2.58 -15.36
C GLU A 249 16.25 -3.60 -15.69
N GLY A 250 16.18 -4.81 -15.12
CA GLY A 250 17.14 -5.87 -15.47
C GLY A 250 18.61 -5.51 -15.19
N ALA A 251 18.85 -4.65 -14.20
CA ALA A 251 20.21 -4.29 -13.79
C ALA A 251 21.00 -5.57 -13.42
N ALA A 252 22.17 -5.71 -13.95
CA ALA A 252 23.06 -6.82 -13.61
C ALA A 252 23.56 -6.64 -12.17
N GLY A 253 23.43 -7.68 -11.35
CA GLY A 253 23.95 -7.65 -9.99
C GLY A 253 23.17 -8.59 -9.05
N PRO A 254 23.70 -8.84 -7.85
CA PRO A 254 23.07 -9.74 -6.88
C PRO A 254 21.74 -9.19 -6.30
N ASP A 255 21.58 -7.86 -6.21
CA ASP A 255 20.32 -7.21 -5.83
C ASP A 255 20.05 -5.97 -6.73
N PRO A 256 19.34 -6.15 -7.86
CA PRO A 256 19.01 -5.06 -8.77
C PRO A 256 18.16 -3.96 -8.14
N GLY A 257 17.33 -4.30 -7.16
CA GLY A 257 16.50 -3.33 -6.45
C GLY A 257 17.34 -2.41 -5.56
N GLU A 258 18.33 -2.94 -4.86
CA GLU A 258 19.27 -2.14 -4.08
C GLU A 258 20.11 -1.22 -5.00
N ALA A 259 20.60 -1.74 -6.11
CA ALA A 259 21.35 -0.95 -7.09
C ALA A 259 20.52 0.23 -7.61
N LEU A 260 19.24 0.02 -7.91
CA LEU A 260 18.34 1.09 -8.35
C LEU A 260 18.11 2.13 -7.24
N LEU A 261 17.87 1.70 -6.00
CA LEU A 261 17.72 2.59 -4.84
C LEU A 261 18.96 3.48 -4.65
N LEU A 262 20.15 2.88 -4.64
CA LEU A 262 21.41 3.60 -4.44
C LEU A 262 21.67 4.59 -5.56
N ARG A 263 21.39 4.22 -6.80
CA ARG A 263 21.46 5.10 -7.96
C ARG A 263 20.51 6.29 -7.81
N ALA A 264 19.23 6.04 -7.52
CA ALA A 264 18.22 7.09 -7.36
C ALA A 264 18.62 8.09 -6.27
N ARG A 265 19.12 7.58 -5.14
CA ARG A 265 19.63 8.38 -4.03
C ARG A 265 20.84 9.23 -4.43
N ALA A 266 21.82 8.64 -5.12
CA ALA A 266 23.01 9.33 -5.56
C ALA A 266 22.69 10.45 -6.56
N GLU A 267 21.84 10.19 -7.55
CA GLU A 267 21.37 11.17 -8.53
C GLU A 267 20.67 12.35 -7.85
N SER A 268 19.76 12.05 -6.91
CA SER A 268 19.00 13.09 -6.18
C SER A 268 19.92 13.98 -5.34
N PHE A 269 20.84 13.41 -4.57
CA PHE A 269 21.77 14.21 -3.77
C PHE A 269 22.80 14.97 -4.63
N SER A 270 23.22 14.41 -5.74
CA SER A 270 24.13 15.11 -6.67
C SER A 270 23.45 16.34 -7.25
N TYR A 271 22.20 16.19 -7.70
CA TYR A 271 21.41 17.31 -8.21
C TYR A 271 21.17 18.38 -7.15
N ALA A 272 20.81 18.00 -5.92
CA ALA A 272 20.59 18.94 -4.83
C ALA A 272 21.84 19.75 -4.49
N ARG A 273 23.03 19.12 -4.47
CA ARG A 273 24.31 19.85 -4.25
C ARG A 273 24.61 20.84 -5.35
N SER A 274 24.34 20.53 -6.61
CA SER A 274 24.65 21.40 -7.75
C SER A 274 23.65 22.56 -7.90
N HIS A 275 22.45 22.48 -7.32
CA HIS A 275 21.40 23.50 -7.47
C HIS A 275 21.04 24.18 -6.14
N GLY A 276 21.35 23.58 -4.98
CA GLY A 276 21.12 24.18 -3.67
C GLY A 276 22.08 25.32 -3.31
N SER A 277 23.18 25.51 -4.03
CA SER A 277 24.14 26.60 -3.84
C SER A 277 23.75 27.92 -4.54
N ARG A 278 22.61 27.95 -5.26
CA ARG A 278 22.22 29.16 -6.01
C ARG A 278 21.34 30.15 -5.26
N ASP A 279 20.81 29.78 -4.10
CA ASP A 279 19.99 30.66 -3.23
C ASP A 279 20.81 31.26 -2.08
N GLY A 280 22.08 31.61 -2.32
CA GLY A 280 22.84 32.48 -1.45
C GLY A 280 22.32 33.92 -1.56
N PRO A 281 22.29 34.70 -0.44
CA PRO A 281 21.77 36.05 -0.47
C PRO A 281 22.51 36.88 -1.51
N HIS A 282 21.78 37.41 -2.47
CA HIS A 282 22.27 38.51 -3.29
C HIS A 282 22.49 39.71 -2.36
N PRO A 283 23.66 40.40 -2.42
CA PRO A 283 23.98 41.54 -1.61
C PRO A 283 23.05 42.74 -1.88
#